data_120805e61c365e79f41de1569bd7fbe9
#
_entry.id   120805e61c365e79f41de1569bd7fbe9
#
_cell.length_a   1.000
_cell.length_b   1.000
_cell.length_c   1.000
_cell.angle_alpha   90.00
_cell.angle_beta   90.00
_cell.angle_gamma   90.00
#
_symmetry.space_group_name_H-M   'P 1'
#
loop_
_entity.id
_entity.type
_entity.pdbx_description
1 polymer ?
#
loop_
_entity_poly.entity_id
_entity_poly.type
_entity_poly.pdbx_seq_one_letter_code
_entity_poly.pdbx_strand_id
1 'polypeptide(L)'
;MLTNEQILSQIQYCLTGTKFEGLGDYYEGKVRDNYSKDGRRIIVVTDRLSAFDKVIALIPFKGQVLNQMAKFWFEKTKDIIDNHVIEYPDPQVVVGRLCTPLPVEMVVRGYLTGVTTTSVWYNYEKGVRDFCGNKLSDGMKKNQKF
;
A
#
# COMPACT_ATOMS: atom_id res chain seq x y z
N MET A 1 12.72 17.56 13.44
CA MET A 1 11.77 17.54 12.30
C MET A 1 12.50 18.14 11.11
N LEU A 2 12.41 17.53 9.92
CA LEU A 2 13.05 18.10 8.73
C LEU A 2 12.37 19.40 8.31
N THR A 3 13.14 20.37 7.84
CA THR A 3 12.62 21.62 7.26
C THR A 3 12.17 21.39 5.81
N ASN A 4 11.36 22.28 5.26
CA ASN A 4 10.96 22.23 3.84
C ASN A 4 12.20 22.31 2.90
N GLU A 5 13.19 23.13 3.24
CA GLU A 5 14.43 23.24 2.45
C GLU A 5 15.20 21.92 2.45
N GLN A 6 15.31 21.26 3.60
CA GLN A 6 15.94 19.94 3.70
C GLN A 6 15.22 18.90 2.86
N ILE A 7 13.87 18.91 2.87
CA ILE A 7 13.08 17.99 2.04
C ILE A 7 13.26 18.29 0.55
N LEU A 8 13.19 19.56 0.16
CA LEU A 8 13.34 19.97 -1.24
C LEU A 8 14.74 19.63 -1.79
N SER A 9 15.78 19.77 -1.00
CA SER A 9 17.16 19.41 -1.41
C SER A 9 17.32 17.91 -1.71
N GLN A 10 16.41 17.06 -1.20
CA GLN A 10 16.46 15.62 -1.41
C GLN A 10 15.72 15.15 -2.68
N ILE A 11 15.03 16.02 -3.41
CA ILE A 11 14.29 15.63 -4.62
C ILE A 11 15.19 14.92 -5.65
N GLN A 12 16.40 15.41 -5.84
CA GLN A 12 17.38 14.84 -6.77
C GLN A 12 17.88 13.44 -6.35
N TYR A 13 17.68 13.04 -5.10
CA TYR A 13 18.10 11.74 -4.55
C TYR A 13 16.94 10.78 -4.35
N CYS A 14 15.72 11.11 -4.82
CA CYS A 14 14.58 10.21 -4.77
C CYS A 14 14.91 8.88 -5.44
N LEU A 15 14.58 7.79 -4.77
CA LEU A 15 14.69 6.45 -5.34
C LEU A 15 13.61 6.24 -6.40
N THR A 16 14.01 6.29 -7.67
CA THR A 16 13.11 6.14 -8.81
C THR A 16 12.85 4.68 -9.17
N GLY A 17 13.78 3.80 -8.84
CA GLY A 17 13.71 2.37 -9.14
C GLY A 17 15.04 1.69 -8.86
N THR A 18 15.02 0.37 -8.90
CA THR A 18 16.21 -0.47 -8.70
C THR A 18 16.27 -1.54 -9.79
N LYS A 19 17.49 -2.01 -10.06
CA LYS A 19 17.70 -3.14 -10.96
C LYS A 19 18.95 -3.89 -10.52
N PHE A 20 18.80 -4.67 -9.43
CA PHE A 20 19.91 -5.45 -8.88
C PHE A 20 20.01 -6.81 -9.55
N GLU A 21 21.24 -7.22 -9.85
CA GLU A 21 21.53 -8.55 -10.35
C GLU A 21 21.65 -9.56 -9.19
N GLY A 22 21.37 -10.83 -9.48
CA GLY A 22 21.55 -11.93 -8.53
C GLY A 22 20.45 -12.09 -7.47
N LEU A 23 19.48 -11.19 -7.40
CA LEU A 23 18.37 -11.25 -6.43
C LEU A 23 17.17 -12.09 -6.91
N GLY A 24 17.26 -12.73 -8.07
CA GLY A 24 16.22 -13.57 -8.65
C GLY A 24 15.32 -12.85 -9.65
N ASP A 25 14.07 -13.31 -9.77
CA ASP A 25 13.10 -12.76 -10.73
C ASP A 25 12.70 -11.36 -10.34
N TYR A 26 12.84 -10.42 -11.27
CA TYR A 26 12.51 -9.01 -11.08
C TYR A 26 11.10 -8.69 -11.58
N TYR A 27 10.33 -7.96 -10.78
CA TYR A 27 9.05 -7.40 -11.16
C TYR A 27 8.94 -5.93 -10.71
N GLU A 28 8.79 -5.02 -11.67
CA GLU A 28 8.53 -3.62 -11.41
C GLU A 28 7.03 -3.39 -11.17
N GLY A 29 6.67 -3.04 -9.92
CA GLY A 29 5.33 -2.57 -9.59
C GLY A 29 5.21 -1.06 -9.76
N LYS A 30 4.01 -0.50 -9.59
CA LYS A 30 3.74 0.95 -9.73
C LYS A 30 4.67 1.82 -8.87
N VAL A 31 4.92 1.41 -7.64
CA VAL A 31 5.70 2.17 -6.64
C VAL A 31 6.66 1.30 -5.83
N ARG A 32 6.85 0.05 -6.22
CA ARG A 32 7.75 -0.91 -5.57
C ARG A 32 8.44 -1.75 -6.61
N ASP A 33 9.69 -2.05 -6.36
CA ASP A 33 10.44 -3.03 -7.13
C ASP A 33 10.54 -4.31 -6.33
N ASN A 34 10.33 -5.44 -6.97
CA ASN A 34 10.24 -6.73 -6.30
C ASN A 34 11.24 -7.71 -6.92
N TYR A 35 11.89 -8.48 -6.06
CA TYR A 35 12.78 -9.57 -6.46
C TYR A 35 12.33 -10.84 -5.76
N SER A 36 12.28 -11.96 -6.47
CA SER A 36 11.81 -13.23 -5.90
C SER A 36 12.83 -14.34 -6.18
N LYS A 37 13.28 -15.01 -5.10
CA LYS A 37 14.22 -16.11 -5.17
C LYS A 37 14.05 -17.02 -3.94
N ASP A 38 14.13 -18.32 -4.15
CA ASP A 38 14.19 -19.34 -3.09
C ASP A 38 13.09 -19.19 -2.02
N GLY A 39 11.84 -18.94 -2.45
CA GLY A 39 10.70 -18.78 -1.57
C GLY A 39 10.68 -17.46 -0.78
N ARG A 40 11.55 -16.52 -1.11
CA ARG A 40 11.60 -15.18 -0.52
C ARG A 40 11.24 -14.12 -1.54
N ARG A 41 10.73 -13.00 -1.04
CA ARG A 41 10.50 -11.78 -1.81
C ARG A 41 11.20 -10.61 -1.14
N ILE A 42 12.01 -9.89 -1.89
CA ILE A 42 12.59 -8.62 -1.50
C ILE A 42 11.74 -7.53 -2.14
N ILE A 43 11.24 -6.61 -1.35
CA ILE A 43 10.41 -5.49 -1.81
C ILE A 43 11.16 -4.20 -1.50
N VAL A 44 11.50 -3.45 -2.53
CA VAL A 44 12.10 -2.12 -2.42
C VAL A 44 11.00 -1.08 -2.64
N VAL A 45 10.70 -0.29 -1.61
CA VAL A 45 9.65 0.73 -1.66
C VAL A 45 10.27 2.03 -2.20
N THR A 46 9.88 2.41 -3.40
CA THR A 46 10.44 3.58 -4.09
C THR A 46 9.72 4.88 -3.70
N ASP A 47 10.30 6.01 -4.10
CA ASP A 47 9.74 7.34 -3.87
C ASP A 47 8.73 7.76 -4.95
N ARG A 48 8.41 6.84 -5.88
CA ARG A 48 7.40 7.06 -6.92
C ARG A 48 6.02 7.30 -6.31
N LEU A 49 5.33 8.34 -6.74
CA LEU A 49 3.91 8.58 -6.49
C LEU A 49 3.12 8.21 -7.73
N SER A 50 2.14 7.33 -7.61
CA SER A 50 1.27 6.94 -8.71
C SER A 50 -0.18 7.37 -8.47
N ALA A 51 -0.86 7.78 -9.54
CA ALA A 51 -2.30 7.98 -9.59
C ALA A 51 -2.81 7.51 -10.95
N PHE A 52 -3.99 6.90 -10.98
CA PHE A 52 -4.61 6.35 -12.20
C PHE A 52 -3.64 5.49 -13.02
N ASP A 53 -2.89 4.63 -12.34
CA ASP A 53 -1.89 3.69 -12.89
C ASP A 53 -0.66 4.35 -13.56
N LYS A 54 -0.47 5.65 -13.39
CA LYS A 54 0.69 6.39 -13.88
C LYS A 54 1.54 6.92 -12.74
N VAL A 55 2.85 6.88 -12.89
CA VAL A 55 3.77 7.59 -12.00
C VAL A 55 3.70 9.07 -12.36
N ILE A 56 3.29 9.90 -11.40
CA ILE A 56 3.03 11.34 -11.60
C ILE A 56 4.08 12.22 -10.95
N ALA A 57 4.79 11.74 -9.94
CA ALA A 57 5.82 12.50 -9.23
C ALA A 57 6.76 11.58 -8.45
N LEU A 58 7.83 12.18 -7.93
CA LEU A 58 8.72 11.61 -6.92
C LEU A 58 8.59 12.45 -5.65
N ILE A 59 8.48 11.80 -4.50
CA ILE A 59 8.38 12.46 -3.20
C ILE A 59 9.53 11.97 -2.33
N PRO A 60 10.46 12.85 -1.90
CA PRO A 60 11.55 12.47 -1.05
C PRO A 60 11.11 11.73 0.21
N PHE A 61 11.83 10.67 0.57
CA PHE A 61 11.58 9.83 1.74
C PHE A 61 10.25 9.06 1.75
N LYS A 62 9.41 9.18 0.71
CA LYS A 62 8.11 8.49 0.68
C LYS A 62 8.25 6.98 0.87
N GLY A 63 9.23 6.37 0.20
CA GLY A 63 9.50 4.93 0.33
C GLY A 63 9.83 4.54 1.76
N GLN A 64 10.72 5.30 2.41
CA GLN A 64 11.10 5.07 3.81
C GLN A 64 9.91 5.21 4.76
N VAL A 65 9.15 6.29 4.65
CA VAL A 65 7.99 6.54 5.52
C VAL A 65 6.98 5.41 5.41
N LEU A 66 6.63 5.00 4.19
CA LEU A 66 5.63 3.96 3.97
C LEU A 66 6.12 2.58 4.46
N ASN A 67 7.39 2.25 4.22
CA ASN A 67 7.94 0.97 4.67
C ASN A 67 8.05 0.89 6.20
N GLN A 68 8.48 1.98 6.86
CA GLN A 68 8.55 2.04 8.32
C GLN A 68 7.17 2.04 8.98
N MET A 69 6.17 2.67 8.35
CA MET A 69 4.78 2.60 8.77
C MET A 69 4.25 1.16 8.69
N ALA A 70 4.54 0.44 7.59
CA ALA A 70 4.19 -0.96 7.44
C ALA A 70 4.88 -1.82 8.52
N LYS A 71 6.18 -1.60 8.77
CA LYS A 71 6.94 -2.25 9.84
C LYS A 71 6.26 -2.09 11.19
N PHE A 72 5.93 -0.84 11.56
CA PHE A 72 5.24 -0.55 12.81
C PHE A 72 3.95 -1.37 12.97
N TRP A 73 3.12 -1.42 11.93
CA TRP A 73 1.86 -2.15 12.00
C TRP A 73 2.06 -3.66 12.03
N PHE A 74 2.97 -4.22 11.25
CA PHE A 74 3.29 -5.65 11.30
C PHE A 74 3.81 -6.07 12.68
N GLU A 75 4.62 -5.23 13.33
CA GLU A 75 5.09 -5.49 14.70
C GLU A 75 3.95 -5.39 15.73
N LYS A 76 3.02 -4.45 15.55
CA LYS A 76 1.88 -4.24 16.47
C LYS A 76 0.78 -5.29 16.35
N THR A 77 0.68 -5.96 15.21
CA THR A 77 -0.39 -6.95 14.95
C THR A 77 0.10 -8.40 14.91
N LYS A 78 1.38 -8.64 15.19
CA LYS A 78 1.98 -9.98 15.13
C LYS A 78 1.38 -11.01 16.09
N ASP A 79 0.77 -10.53 17.17
CA ASP A 79 0.06 -11.33 18.18
C ASP A 79 -1.42 -11.60 17.79
N ILE A 80 -1.91 -10.96 16.75
CA ILE A 80 -3.27 -11.14 16.21
C ILE A 80 -3.24 -12.14 15.05
N ILE A 81 -2.28 -11.97 14.12
CA ILE A 81 -2.13 -12.81 12.94
C ILE A 81 -0.67 -12.82 12.47
N ASP A 82 -0.21 -13.99 12.02
CA ASP A 82 1.09 -14.11 11.37
C ASP A 82 1.18 -13.26 10.11
N ASN A 83 2.39 -12.76 9.83
CA ASN A 83 2.66 -12.00 8.62
C ASN A 83 3.83 -12.59 7.81
N HIS A 84 4.04 -12.06 6.61
CA HIS A 84 5.06 -12.56 5.69
C HIS A 84 6.48 -12.03 5.97
N VAL A 85 6.65 -11.05 6.84
CA VAL A 85 7.92 -10.33 7.04
C VAL A 85 8.96 -11.24 7.69
N ILE A 86 10.18 -11.20 7.16
CA ILE A 86 11.38 -11.84 7.72
C ILE A 86 12.27 -10.78 8.37
N GLU A 87 12.63 -9.73 7.60
CA GLU A 87 13.53 -8.68 8.09
C GLU A 87 13.37 -7.36 7.30
N TYR A 88 13.93 -6.30 7.84
CA TYR A 88 14.03 -4.97 7.25
C TYR A 88 15.51 -4.56 7.18
N PRO A 89 16.25 -4.94 6.12
CA PRO A 89 17.67 -4.64 6.01
C PRO A 89 17.97 -3.15 5.75
N ASP A 90 16.96 -2.38 5.28
CA ASP A 90 17.06 -0.96 4.98
C ASP A 90 15.71 -0.27 5.25
N PRO A 91 15.67 1.03 5.58
CA PRO A 91 14.41 1.77 5.75
C PRO A 91 13.42 1.68 4.58
N GLN A 92 13.91 1.42 3.35
CA GLN A 92 13.07 1.27 2.16
C GLN A 92 12.91 -0.20 1.72
N VAL A 93 13.52 -1.16 2.41
CA VAL A 93 13.56 -2.55 1.99
C VAL A 93 12.91 -3.45 3.03
N VAL A 94 12.07 -4.36 2.59
CA VAL A 94 11.55 -5.46 3.38
C VAL A 94 11.81 -6.79 2.66
N VAL A 95 12.30 -7.77 3.40
CA VAL A 95 12.42 -9.16 2.97
C VAL A 95 11.29 -9.94 3.61
N GLY A 96 10.54 -10.67 2.82
CA GLY A 96 9.42 -11.48 3.27
C GLY A 96 9.41 -12.86 2.63
N ARG A 97 8.57 -13.74 3.16
CA ARG A 97 8.22 -15.00 2.51
C ARG A 97 7.47 -14.73 1.21
N LEU A 98 7.75 -15.47 0.17
CA LEU A 98 6.97 -15.43 -1.06
C LEU A 98 5.61 -16.08 -0.81
N CYS A 99 4.56 -15.27 -0.79
CA CYS A 99 3.19 -15.70 -0.55
C CYS A 99 2.38 -15.69 -1.84
N THR A 100 1.40 -16.58 -1.95
CA THR A 100 0.37 -16.52 -2.99
C THR A 100 -0.74 -15.58 -2.52
N PRO A 101 -0.97 -14.45 -3.21
CA PRO A 101 -2.04 -13.54 -2.82
C PRO A 101 -3.42 -14.15 -3.09
N LEU A 102 -4.38 -13.85 -2.22
CA LEU A 102 -5.78 -14.13 -2.52
C LEU A 102 -6.23 -13.22 -3.69
N PRO A 103 -7.04 -13.71 -4.63
CA PRO A 103 -7.48 -12.93 -5.80
C PRO A 103 -8.62 -11.95 -5.44
N VAL A 104 -8.53 -11.32 -4.28
CA VAL A 104 -9.53 -10.36 -3.77
C VAL A 104 -8.84 -9.25 -2.98
N GLU A 105 -9.21 -8.00 -3.27
CA GLU A 105 -8.82 -6.84 -2.49
C GLU A 105 -9.92 -6.51 -1.49
N MET A 106 -9.57 -6.49 -0.19
CA MET A 106 -10.48 -6.16 0.90
C MET A 106 -10.28 -4.71 1.32
N VAL A 107 -11.35 -3.92 1.22
CA VAL A 107 -11.34 -2.50 1.64
C VAL A 107 -12.28 -2.31 2.81
N VAL A 108 -11.74 -2.06 4.00
CA VAL A 108 -12.52 -1.74 5.20
C VAL A 108 -12.72 -0.23 5.30
N ARG A 109 -13.97 0.21 5.46
CA ARG A 109 -14.33 1.62 5.55
C ARG A 109 -15.11 1.91 6.81
N GLY A 110 -14.72 2.97 7.53
CA GLY A 110 -15.49 3.50 8.67
C GLY A 110 -16.57 4.51 8.26
N TYR A 111 -16.66 4.83 6.97
CA TYR A 111 -17.60 5.83 6.44
C TYR A 111 -18.24 5.34 5.15
N LEU A 112 -19.50 5.72 4.93
CA LEU A 112 -20.27 5.42 3.72
C LEU A 112 -19.74 6.25 2.54
N THR A 113 -18.71 5.76 1.86
CA THR A 113 -17.96 6.50 0.83
C THR A 113 -17.55 5.61 -0.34
N GLY A 114 -16.93 6.22 -1.35
CA GLY A 114 -16.39 5.58 -2.54
C GLY A 114 -17.18 5.91 -3.80
N VAL A 115 -16.49 5.94 -4.95
CA VAL A 115 -17.03 6.37 -6.24
C VAL A 115 -16.91 5.31 -7.33
N THR A 116 -16.24 4.20 -7.04
CA THR A 116 -16.08 3.08 -7.98
C THR A 116 -17.28 2.14 -7.92
N THR A 117 -17.52 1.38 -8.96
CA THR A 117 -18.63 0.40 -9.05
C THR A 117 -18.63 -0.63 -7.92
N THR A 118 -17.48 -0.89 -7.32
CA THR A 118 -17.28 -1.82 -6.20
C THR A 118 -17.38 -1.15 -4.82
N SER A 119 -17.65 0.15 -4.76
CA SER A 119 -17.70 0.87 -3.48
C SER A 119 -19.11 0.93 -2.89
N VAL A 120 -19.19 1.00 -1.57
CA VAL A 120 -20.46 0.97 -0.84
C VAL A 120 -21.35 2.17 -1.16
N TRP A 121 -20.82 3.39 -1.23
CA TRP A 121 -21.62 4.57 -1.54
C TRP A 121 -22.23 4.51 -2.95
N TYR A 122 -21.42 4.15 -3.96
CA TYR A 122 -21.90 4.03 -5.33
C TYR A 122 -23.08 3.07 -5.46
N ASN A 123 -23.03 1.94 -4.74
CA ASN A 123 -24.12 0.96 -4.74
C ASN A 123 -25.32 1.42 -3.91
N TYR A 124 -25.07 2.06 -2.76
CA TYR A 124 -26.13 2.63 -1.91
C TYR A 124 -26.96 3.68 -2.64
N GLU A 125 -26.32 4.60 -3.36
CA GLU A 125 -26.96 5.64 -4.17
C GLU A 125 -27.85 5.04 -5.27
N LYS A 126 -27.54 3.84 -5.75
CA LYS A 126 -28.33 3.06 -6.70
C LYS A 126 -29.42 2.18 -6.07
N GLY A 127 -29.66 2.34 -4.77
CA GLY A 127 -30.73 1.62 -4.06
C GLY A 127 -30.31 0.32 -3.40
N VAL A 128 -29.04 -0.10 -3.47
CA VAL A 128 -28.56 -1.30 -2.77
C VAL A 128 -28.60 -1.04 -1.26
N ARG A 129 -29.22 -1.96 -0.50
CA ARG A 129 -29.36 -1.92 0.96
C ARG A 129 -28.72 -3.12 1.66
N ASP A 130 -28.27 -4.11 0.93
CA ASP A 130 -27.41 -5.19 1.44
C ASP A 130 -26.13 -5.20 0.60
N PHE A 131 -25.01 -4.86 1.24
CA PHE A 131 -23.73 -4.74 0.55
C PHE A 131 -22.68 -5.57 1.28
N CYS A 132 -22.18 -6.61 0.62
CA CYS A 132 -21.22 -7.55 1.19
C CYS A 132 -21.66 -8.12 2.55
N GLY A 133 -22.96 -8.45 2.69
CA GLY A 133 -23.53 -8.98 3.93
C GLY A 133 -23.82 -7.94 5.01
N ASN A 134 -23.57 -6.64 4.74
CA ASN A 134 -23.88 -5.55 5.66
C ASN A 134 -25.20 -4.88 5.24
N LYS A 135 -26.19 -4.88 6.15
CA LYS A 135 -27.45 -4.18 5.95
C LYS A 135 -27.29 -2.68 6.19
N LEU A 136 -27.70 -1.89 5.22
CA LEU A 136 -27.62 -0.44 5.24
C LEU A 136 -29.00 0.17 5.45
N SER A 137 -29.14 1.06 6.44
CA SER A 137 -30.40 1.76 6.72
C SER A 137 -30.74 2.76 5.61
N ASP A 138 -32.04 3.07 5.46
CA ASP A 138 -32.48 4.15 4.58
C ASP A 138 -32.08 5.52 5.13
N GLY A 139 -31.97 6.50 4.24
CA GLY A 139 -31.69 7.89 4.60
C GLY A 139 -30.24 8.20 4.99
N MET A 140 -29.30 7.26 4.80
CA MET A 140 -27.87 7.52 5.03
C MET A 140 -27.31 8.50 4.01
N LYS A 141 -26.34 9.30 4.44
CA LYS A 141 -25.71 10.32 3.61
C LYS A 141 -24.28 9.93 3.24
N LYS A 142 -23.82 10.45 2.10
CA LYS A 142 -22.42 10.28 1.68
C LYS A 142 -21.46 10.79 2.76
N ASN A 143 -20.42 10.00 3.02
CA ASN A 143 -19.42 10.24 4.06
C ASN A 143 -19.98 10.20 5.52
N GLN A 144 -21.18 9.68 5.71
CA GLN A 144 -21.69 9.39 7.04
C GLN A 144 -20.86 8.26 7.66
N LYS A 145 -20.56 8.35 8.95
CA LYS A 145 -19.92 7.28 9.72
C LYS A 145 -20.92 6.12 9.90
N PHE A 146 -20.41 4.89 9.82
CA PHE A 146 -21.15 3.67 10.19
C PHE A 146 -21.33 3.54 11.68
#